data_92fbc4f68c903622a80ab2b7e0f628f1
#
_entry.id   92fbc4f68c903622a80ab2b7e0f628f1
#
_cell.length_a   1.000
_cell.length_b   1.000
_cell.length_c   1.000
_cell.angle_alpha   90.00
_cell.angle_beta   90.00
_cell.angle_gamma   90.00
#
_symmetry.space_group_name_H-M   'P 1'
#
loop_
_entity.id
_entity.type
_entity.pdbx_description
1 polymer ?
#
loop_
_entity_poly.entity_id
_entity_poly.type
_entity_poly.pdbx_seq_one_letter_code
_entity_poly.pdbx_strand_id
1 'polypeptide(L)'
;VADTLTLRQLSGELKAAFMNCKDPFLKGRYGYQLMKTWHYLGEYETAVQFYEAQLENKTKFTTSIQWRNRGYYAACLYKLKRYADANLIYADIFRLYAPQRLDAYVSFHPLEESDWTQLLAKADKEQQRSLWMLYGLYNDPLKGIEEIFKLDPTNTEMELLLVRAVNIAEFNIINNPVYYWEE
;
A
#
# COMPACT_ATOMS: atom_id res chain seq x y z
N VAL A 1 18.28 -19.37 -4.26
CA VAL A 1 18.36 -17.91 -4.00
C VAL A 1 19.46 -17.39 -4.90
N ALA A 2 19.19 -16.37 -5.75
CA ALA A 2 20.21 -15.78 -6.60
C ALA A 2 21.28 -15.13 -5.73
N ASP A 3 22.55 -15.35 -6.07
CA ASP A 3 23.69 -14.74 -5.39
C ASP A 3 23.66 -13.21 -5.55
N THR A 4 24.06 -12.50 -4.51
CA THR A 4 24.11 -11.02 -4.49
C THR A 4 24.95 -10.46 -5.64
N LEU A 5 26.03 -11.15 -6.01
CA LEU A 5 26.88 -10.76 -7.14
C LEU A 5 26.10 -10.84 -8.47
N THR A 6 25.40 -11.94 -8.68
CA THR A 6 24.54 -12.13 -9.85
C THR A 6 23.44 -11.07 -9.95
N LEU A 7 22.81 -10.71 -8.82
CA LEU A 7 21.78 -9.65 -8.79
C LEU A 7 22.37 -8.26 -9.11
N ARG A 8 23.58 -7.96 -8.65
CA ARG A 8 24.26 -6.70 -8.98
C ARG A 8 24.61 -6.61 -10.46
N GLN A 9 25.13 -7.69 -11.05
CA GLN A 9 25.39 -7.75 -12.48
C GLN A 9 24.09 -7.55 -13.27
N LEU A 10 23.02 -8.27 -12.90
CA LEU A 10 21.70 -8.15 -13.53
C LEU A 10 21.16 -6.72 -13.42
N SER A 11 21.35 -6.03 -12.30
CA SER A 11 20.90 -4.64 -12.16
C SER A 11 21.59 -3.70 -13.14
N GLY A 12 22.86 -3.90 -13.39
CA GLY A 12 23.63 -3.15 -14.39
C GLY A 12 23.12 -3.36 -15.82
N GLU A 13 22.89 -4.63 -16.19
CA GLU A 13 22.36 -5.00 -17.51
C GLU A 13 20.93 -4.45 -17.71
N LEU A 14 20.05 -4.57 -16.69
CA LEU A 14 18.70 -4.03 -16.74
C LEU A 14 18.67 -2.50 -16.83
N LYS A 15 19.59 -1.82 -16.14
CA LYS A 15 19.71 -0.35 -16.24
C LYS A 15 20.13 0.08 -17.64
N ALA A 16 21.11 -0.60 -18.23
CA ALA A 16 21.52 -0.34 -19.61
C ALA A 16 20.37 -0.61 -20.60
N ALA A 17 19.66 -1.71 -20.44
CA ALA A 17 18.48 -2.05 -21.25
C ALA A 17 17.37 -0.99 -21.11
N PHE A 18 17.06 -0.54 -19.90
CA PHE A 18 16.07 0.51 -19.65
C PHE A 18 16.45 1.82 -20.36
N MET A 19 17.70 2.25 -20.24
CA MET A 19 18.16 3.52 -20.82
C MET A 19 18.14 3.50 -22.34
N ASN A 20 18.47 2.37 -22.98
CA ASN A 20 18.53 2.21 -24.41
C ASN A 20 17.18 1.83 -25.06
N CYS A 21 16.20 1.38 -24.27
CA CYS A 21 14.91 0.94 -24.79
C CYS A 21 14.04 2.11 -25.25
N LYS A 22 13.61 2.07 -26.50
CA LYS A 22 12.70 3.07 -27.10
C LYS A 22 11.23 2.65 -27.00
N ASP A 23 10.94 1.37 -26.85
CA ASP A 23 9.60 0.83 -26.70
C ASP A 23 9.07 1.09 -25.27
N PRO A 24 7.97 1.87 -25.12
CA PRO A 24 7.46 2.23 -23.78
C PRO A 24 7.00 1.01 -22.95
N PHE A 25 6.47 -0.02 -23.61
CA PHE A 25 5.98 -1.22 -22.95
C PHE A 25 7.15 -2.03 -22.35
N LEU A 26 8.18 -2.28 -23.16
CA LEU A 26 9.38 -2.98 -22.69
C LEU A 26 10.15 -2.16 -21.67
N LYS A 27 10.25 -0.85 -21.87
CA LYS A 27 10.90 0.08 -20.95
C LYS A 27 10.25 0.01 -19.56
N GLY A 28 8.91 0.01 -19.48
CA GLY A 28 8.20 -0.16 -18.22
C GLY A 28 8.53 -1.48 -17.52
N ARG A 29 8.71 -2.57 -18.28
CA ARG A 29 9.09 -3.88 -17.73
C ARG A 29 10.54 -3.93 -17.24
N TYR A 30 11.48 -3.32 -17.95
CA TYR A 30 12.85 -3.17 -17.44
C TYR A 30 12.89 -2.34 -16.16
N GLY A 31 12.13 -1.25 -16.09
CA GLY A 31 11.98 -0.46 -14.86
C GLY A 31 11.46 -1.29 -13.69
N TYR A 32 10.44 -2.12 -13.94
CA TYR A 32 9.91 -3.03 -12.92
C TYR A 32 10.94 -4.04 -12.41
N GLN A 33 11.68 -4.67 -13.30
CA GLN A 33 12.73 -5.60 -12.91
C GLN A 33 13.87 -4.91 -12.13
N LEU A 34 14.22 -3.69 -12.50
CA LEU A 34 15.19 -2.87 -11.75
C LEU A 34 14.70 -2.59 -10.33
N MET A 35 13.49 -2.06 -10.17
CA MET A 35 12.90 -1.78 -8.85
C MET A 35 12.91 -3.03 -7.95
N LYS A 36 12.50 -4.16 -8.53
CA LYS A 36 12.52 -5.46 -7.84
C LYS A 36 13.92 -5.89 -7.45
N THR A 37 14.87 -5.79 -8.36
CA THR A 37 16.27 -6.22 -8.12
C THR A 37 16.94 -5.38 -7.03
N TRP A 38 16.81 -4.05 -7.08
CA TRP A 38 17.35 -3.17 -6.05
C TRP A 38 16.67 -3.36 -4.69
N HIS A 39 15.37 -3.62 -4.67
CA HIS A 39 14.69 -3.96 -3.42
C HIS A 39 15.29 -5.21 -2.76
N TYR A 40 15.55 -6.28 -3.53
CA TYR A 40 16.18 -7.50 -3.01
C TYR A 40 17.67 -7.34 -2.67
N LEU A 41 18.36 -6.41 -3.31
CA LEU A 41 19.74 -6.04 -2.96
C LEU A 41 19.84 -5.17 -1.70
N GLY A 42 18.74 -4.61 -1.22
CA GLY A 42 18.74 -3.62 -0.14
C GLY A 42 19.17 -2.22 -0.59
N GLU A 43 19.24 -1.97 -1.91
CA GLU A 43 19.62 -0.69 -2.51
C GLU A 43 18.40 0.24 -2.60
N TYR A 44 17.76 0.50 -1.45
CA TYR A 44 16.47 1.18 -1.37
C TYR A 44 16.53 2.64 -1.84
N GLU A 45 17.57 3.39 -1.46
CA GLU A 45 17.77 4.78 -1.89
C GLU A 45 17.89 4.87 -3.42
N THR A 46 18.66 3.96 -4.03
CA THR A 46 18.83 3.89 -5.48
C THR A 46 17.48 3.64 -6.18
N ALA A 47 16.71 2.70 -5.64
CA ALA A 47 15.37 2.40 -6.17
C ALA A 47 14.41 3.59 -6.05
N VAL A 48 14.41 4.28 -4.92
CA VAL A 48 13.56 5.47 -4.67
C VAL A 48 13.91 6.58 -5.67
N GLN A 49 15.19 6.95 -5.77
CA GLN A 49 15.66 7.99 -6.69
C GLN A 49 15.34 7.66 -8.16
N PHE A 50 15.51 6.39 -8.54
CA PHE A 50 15.19 5.94 -9.89
C PHE A 50 13.68 6.04 -10.17
N TYR A 51 12.83 5.62 -9.24
CA TYR A 51 11.39 5.72 -9.39
C TYR A 51 10.95 7.18 -9.58
N GLU A 52 11.38 8.07 -8.69
CA GLU A 52 11.05 9.50 -8.73
C GLU A 52 11.52 10.18 -10.01
N ALA A 53 12.70 9.81 -10.52
CA ALA A 53 13.27 10.41 -11.71
C ALA A 53 12.74 9.83 -13.03
N GLN A 54 12.40 8.55 -13.09
CA GLN A 54 12.20 7.83 -14.35
C GLN A 54 10.84 7.14 -14.49
N LEU A 55 10.21 6.74 -13.38
CA LEU A 55 9.00 5.92 -13.41
C LEU A 55 7.77 6.64 -12.87
N GLU A 56 7.95 7.69 -12.09
CA GLU A 56 6.84 8.44 -11.53
C GLU A 56 6.01 9.07 -12.64
N ASN A 57 4.76 8.63 -12.76
CA ASN A 57 3.82 9.23 -13.68
C ASN A 57 2.87 10.15 -12.91
N LYS A 58 3.00 11.44 -13.15
CA LYS A 58 2.22 12.50 -12.48
C LYS A 58 0.78 12.62 -12.97
N THR A 59 0.39 11.87 -14.01
CA THR A 59 -0.94 11.99 -14.59
C THR A 59 -1.86 10.83 -14.24
N LYS A 60 -1.64 9.65 -14.79
CA LYS A 60 -2.51 8.49 -14.57
C LYS A 60 -1.78 7.17 -14.79
N PHE A 61 -1.97 6.24 -13.85
CA PHE A 61 -1.51 4.86 -14.03
C PHE A 61 -2.47 4.11 -14.96
N THR A 62 -1.97 3.65 -16.10
CA THR A 62 -2.76 2.97 -17.13
C THR A 62 -2.42 1.48 -17.26
N THR A 63 -1.31 1.03 -16.67
CA THR A 63 -0.83 -0.34 -16.79
C THR A 63 -0.58 -1.00 -15.43
N SER A 64 -0.72 -2.32 -15.37
CA SER A 64 -0.41 -3.11 -14.18
C SER A 64 1.05 -2.97 -13.73
N ILE A 65 1.97 -2.76 -14.68
CA ILE A 65 3.41 -2.57 -14.37
C ILE A 65 3.65 -1.27 -13.61
N GLN A 66 2.96 -0.20 -13.95
CA GLN A 66 3.07 1.07 -13.22
C GLN A 66 2.62 0.93 -11.77
N TRP A 67 1.51 0.24 -11.52
CA TRP A 67 1.04 -0.05 -10.16
C TRP A 67 2.02 -0.93 -9.38
N ARG A 68 2.58 -1.95 -10.02
CA ARG A 68 3.61 -2.81 -9.38
C ARG A 68 4.89 -2.04 -9.05
N ASN A 69 5.33 -1.14 -9.93
CA ASN A 69 6.44 -0.23 -9.65
C ASN A 69 6.16 0.63 -8.42
N ARG A 70 4.95 1.18 -8.32
CA ARG A 70 4.51 1.99 -7.18
C ARG A 70 4.51 1.19 -5.88
N GLY A 71 4.14 -0.09 -5.91
CA GLY A 71 4.24 -1.00 -4.76
C GLY A 71 5.68 -1.22 -4.29
N TYR A 72 6.63 -1.47 -5.21
CA TYR A 72 8.04 -1.57 -4.85
C TYR A 72 8.64 -0.25 -4.35
N TYR A 73 8.21 0.87 -4.91
CA TYR A 73 8.59 2.18 -4.40
C TYR A 73 8.14 2.37 -2.95
N ALA A 74 6.89 2.07 -2.63
CA ALA A 74 6.38 2.09 -1.26
C ALA A 74 7.17 1.15 -0.33
N ALA A 75 7.48 -0.07 -0.79
CA ALA A 75 8.28 -1.02 -0.02
C ALA A 75 9.70 -0.48 0.28
N CYS A 76 10.33 0.20 -0.69
CA CYS A 76 11.63 0.82 -0.48
C CYS A 76 11.55 2.00 0.51
N LEU A 77 10.53 2.85 0.39
CA LEU A 77 10.27 3.95 1.35
C LEU A 77 10.09 3.41 2.77
N TYR A 78 9.34 2.31 2.92
CA TYR A 78 9.13 1.67 4.22
C TYR A 78 10.45 1.17 4.84
N LYS A 79 11.32 0.55 4.03
CA LYS A 79 12.67 0.12 4.46
C LYS A 79 13.58 1.29 4.85
N LEU A 80 13.36 2.47 4.26
CA LEU A 80 14.03 3.73 4.60
C LEU A 80 13.38 4.46 5.79
N LYS A 81 12.43 3.84 6.48
CA LYS A 81 11.68 4.41 7.61
C LYS A 81 10.81 5.64 7.25
N ARG A 82 10.50 5.81 5.98
CA ARG A 82 9.54 6.81 5.50
C ARG A 82 8.13 6.22 5.55
N TYR A 83 7.69 5.85 6.75
CA TYR A 83 6.48 5.06 6.98
C TYR A 83 5.20 5.75 6.51
N ALA A 84 5.05 7.04 6.80
CA ALA A 84 3.88 7.81 6.37
C ALA A 84 3.77 7.86 4.84
N ASP A 85 4.88 8.11 4.14
CA ASP A 85 4.88 8.14 2.67
C ASP A 85 4.55 6.77 2.07
N ALA A 86 5.14 5.70 2.60
CA ALA A 86 4.89 4.34 2.16
C ALA A 86 3.43 3.91 2.36
N ASN A 87 2.89 4.13 3.55
CA ASN A 87 1.52 3.77 3.89
C ASN A 87 0.48 4.56 3.11
N LEU A 88 0.74 5.83 2.78
CA LEU A 88 -0.12 6.61 1.91
C LEU A 88 -0.22 6.00 0.50
N ILE A 89 0.92 5.53 -0.02
CA ILE A 89 0.94 4.84 -1.32
C ILE A 89 0.20 3.50 -1.26
N TYR A 90 0.35 2.73 -0.19
CA TYR A 90 -0.41 1.49 -0.01
C TYR A 90 -1.91 1.75 0.09
N ALA A 91 -2.35 2.80 0.77
CA ALA A 91 -3.75 3.21 0.81
C ALA A 91 -4.30 3.58 -0.58
N ASP A 92 -3.51 4.29 -1.39
CA ASP A 92 -3.86 4.58 -2.79
C ASP A 92 -3.96 3.32 -3.65
N ILE A 93 -3.00 2.39 -3.53
CA ILE A 93 -3.04 1.11 -4.26
C ILE A 93 -4.27 0.30 -3.85
N PHE A 94 -4.56 0.22 -2.54
CA PHE A 94 -5.73 -0.46 -2.00
C PHE A 94 -7.03 0.05 -2.62
N ARG A 95 -7.17 1.37 -2.71
CA ARG A 95 -8.36 2.04 -3.26
C ARG A 95 -8.45 1.92 -4.77
N LEU A 96 -7.35 2.21 -5.48
CA LEU A 96 -7.37 2.49 -6.92
C LEU A 96 -7.07 1.26 -7.78
N TYR A 97 -6.45 0.21 -7.24
CA TYR A 97 -5.99 -0.92 -8.05
C TYR A 97 -6.33 -2.28 -7.44
N ALA A 98 -7.53 -2.77 -7.76
CA ALA A 98 -8.06 -4.02 -7.24
C ALA A 98 -7.11 -5.24 -7.35
N PRO A 99 -6.32 -5.45 -8.44
CA PRO A 99 -5.43 -6.61 -8.54
C PRO A 99 -4.29 -6.65 -7.51
N GLN A 100 -3.95 -5.53 -6.85
CA GLN A 100 -2.95 -5.48 -5.78
C GLN A 100 -3.54 -5.05 -4.43
N ARG A 101 -4.85 -5.05 -4.30
CA ARG A 101 -5.53 -4.64 -3.05
C ARG A 101 -5.08 -5.46 -1.85
N LEU A 102 -4.98 -6.78 -2.00
CA LEU A 102 -4.52 -7.66 -0.93
C LEU A 102 -3.05 -7.40 -0.56
N ASP A 103 -2.18 -7.24 -1.55
CA ASP A 103 -0.76 -6.94 -1.30
C ASP A 103 -0.60 -5.61 -0.56
N ALA A 104 -1.38 -4.59 -0.96
CA ALA A 104 -1.38 -3.29 -0.32
C ALA A 104 -1.92 -3.37 1.12
N TYR A 105 -3.01 -4.11 1.34
CA TYR A 105 -3.57 -4.37 2.66
C TYR A 105 -2.54 -5.00 3.58
N VAL A 106 -1.90 -6.10 3.16
CA VAL A 106 -0.89 -6.81 3.98
C VAL A 106 0.36 -5.96 4.23
N SER A 107 0.69 -5.03 3.33
CA SER A 107 1.88 -4.17 3.44
C SER A 107 1.63 -2.86 4.21
N PHE A 108 0.37 -2.53 4.48
CA PHE A 108 -0.01 -1.32 5.21
C PHE A 108 0.19 -1.50 6.71
N HIS A 109 1.22 -0.85 7.26
CA HIS A 109 1.59 -0.95 8.68
C HIS A 109 2.12 0.38 9.21
N PRO A 110 1.26 1.31 9.68
CA PRO A 110 1.72 2.41 10.53
C PRO A 110 2.23 1.81 11.86
N LEU A 111 3.47 2.14 12.23
CA LEU A 111 4.13 1.51 13.38
C LEU A 111 3.70 2.13 14.71
N GLU A 112 3.49 3.46 14.71
CA GLU A 112 3.23 4.23 15.92
C GLU A 112 2.08 5.22 15.69
N GLU A 113 1.51 5.74 16.78
CA GLU A 113 0.48 6.79 16.74
C GLU A 113 0.95 8.06 16.00
N SER A 114 2.23 8.38 16.13
CA SER A 114 2.86 9.50 15.41
C SER A 114 2.85 9.28 13.89
N ASP A 115 3.05 8.06 13.42
CA ASP A 115 3.00 7.73 12.00
C ASP A 115 1.58 7.90 11.47
N TRP A 116 0.57 7.50 12.23
CA TRP A 116 -0.84 7.65 11.87
C TRP A 116 -1.24 9.12 11.76
N THR A 117 -0.83 9.94 12.73
CA THR A 117 -1.09 11.38 12.72
C THR A 117 -0.45 12.08 11.52
N GLN A 118 0.81 11.75 11.20
CA GLN A 118 1.50 12.28 10.03
C GLN A 118 0.84 11.83 8.72
N LEU A 119 0.40 10.58 8.66
CA LEU A 119 -0.27 10.00 7.52
C LEU A 119 -1.58 10.74 7.21
N LEU A 120 -2.43 10.95 8.22
CA LEU A 120 -3.67 11.71 8.08
C LEU A 120 -3.42 13.18 7.69
N ALA A 121 -2.38 13.81 8.24
CA ALA A 121 -2.03 15.20 7.92
C ALA A 121 -1.57 15.40 6.47
N LYS A 122 -0.97 14.38 5.85
CA LYS A 122 -0.52 14.41 4.45
C LYS A 122 -1.63 14.03 3.45
N ALA A 123 -2.63 13.29 3.90
CA ALA A 123 -3.65 12.70 3.07
C ALA A 123 -4.70 13.73 2.61
N ASP A 124 -5.08 13.69 1.36
CA ASP A 124 -6.29 14.35 0.89
C ASP A 124 -7.56 13.63 1.38
N LYS A 125 -8.74 14.20 1.10
CA LYS A 125 -10.02 13.66 1.57
C LYS A 125 -10.28 12.21 1.11
N GLU A 126 -9.95 11.89 -0.12
CA GLU A 126 -10.11 10.55 -0.69
C GLU A 126 -9.14 9.55 -0.04
N GLN A 127 -7.91 9.98 0.16
CA GLN A 127 -6.90 9.19 0.86
C GLN A 127 -7.27 8.98 2.33
N GLN A 128 -7.79 10.00 3.02
CA GLN A 128 -8.27 9.87 4.40
C GLN A 128 -9.38 8.81 4.52
N ARG A 129 -10.34 8.78 3.59
CA ARG A 129 -11.36 7.71 3.57
C ARG A 129 -10.73 6.33 3.44
N SER A 130 -9.76 6.18 2.54
CA SER A 130 -9.05 4.90 2.36
C SER A 130 -8.26 4.48 3.58
N LEU A 131 -7.66 5.44 4.28
CA LEU A 131 -6.93 5.21 5.52
C LEU A 131 -7.88 4.75 6.64
N TRP A 132 -9.02 5.41 6.81
CA TRP A 132 -10.03 5.01 7.80
C TRP A 132 -10.68 3.67 7.47
N MET A 133 -10.82 3.36 6.18
CA MET A 133 -11.23 2.03 5.74
C MET A 133 -10.22 0.96 6.16
N LEU A 134 -8.93 1.18 5.89
CA LEU A 134 -7.86 0.28 6.32
C LEU A 134 -7.80 0.16 7.84
N TYR A 135 -7.92 1.28 8.57
CA TYR A 135 -7.99 1.28 10.03
C TYR A 135 -9.14 0.40 10.55
N GLY A 136 -10.34 0.55 9.99
CA GLY A 136 -11.51 -0.26 10.36
C GLY A 136 -11.33 -1.74 10.05
N LEU A 137 -10.60 -2.09 9.00
CA LEU A 137 -10.27 -3.48 8.68
C LEU A 137 -9.25 -4.10 9.63
N TYR A 138 -8.29 -3.33 10.14
CA TYR A 138 -7.23 -3.82 11.03
C TYR A 138 -7.60 -3.74 12.52
N ASN A 139 -8.29 -2.67 12.93
CA ASN A 139 -8.49 -2.33 14.33
C ASN A 139 -9.97 -2.31 14.70
N ASP A 140 -10.59 -1.14 14.60
CA ASP A 140 -11.96 -0.89 15.04
C ASP A 140 -12.83 -0.47 13.86
N PRO A 141 -13.72 -1.36 13.38
CA PRO A 141 -14.60 -1.07 12.25
C PRO A 141 -15.62 0.05 12.57
N LEU A 142 -16.06 0.19 13.82
CA LEU A 142 -17.03 1.23 14.19
C LEU A 142 -16.39 2.61 14.15
N LYS A 143 -15.15 2.71 14.65
CA LYS A 143 -14.36 3.94 14.53
C LYS A 143 -14.08 4.29 13.07
N GLY A 144 -13.76 3.31 12.24
CA GLY A 144 -13.59 3.49 10.80
C GLY A 144 -14.85 4.07 10.14
N ILE A 145 -16.03 3.52 10.45
CA ILE A 145 -17.33 4.01 9.96
C ILE A 145 -17.56 5.46 10.41
N GLU A 146 -17.38 5.75 11.70
CA GLU A 146 -17.58 7.10 12.25
C GLU A 146 -16.78 8.16 11.49
N GLU A 147 -15.50 7.89 11.26
CA GLU A 147 -14.60 8.86 10.61
C GLU A 147 -14.87 8.97 9.10
N ILE A 148 -15.18 7.86 8.42
CA ILE A 148 -15.61 7.91 7.01
C ILE A 148 -16.92 8.70 6.88
N PHE A 149 -17.90 8.47 7.77
CA PHE A 149 -19.17 9.18 7.75
C PHE A 149 -19.00 10.70 7.92
N LYS A 150 -18.07 11.15 8.77
CA LYS A 150 -17.75 12.58 8.92
C LYS A 150 -17.18 13.18 7.61
N LEU A 151 -16.42 12.40 6.86
CA LEU A 151 -15.85 12.83 5.59
C LEU A 151 -16.88 12.78 4.45
N ASP A 152 -17.65 11.69 4.38
CA ASP A 152 -18.62 11.44 3.32
C ASP A 152 -19.77 10.54 3.82
N PRO A 153 -20.88 11.12 4.27
CA PRO A 153 -22.02 10.36 4.77
C PRO A 153 -22.68 9.42 3.74
N THR A 154 -22.39 9.61 2.46
CA THR A 154 -22.97 8.82 1.37
C THR A 154 -22.07 7.69 0.89
N ASN A 155 -20.92 7.52 1.52
CA ASN A 155 -19.93 6.50 1.11
C ASN A 155 -20.44 5.09 1.42
N THR A 156 -20.61 4.28 0.37
CA THR A 156 -21.10 2.89 0.49
C THR A 156 -20.02 1.90 0.96
N GLU A 157 -18.75 2.28 0.95
CA GLU A 157 -17.67 1.39 1.43
C GLU A 157 -17.79 1.09 2.93
N MET A 158 -18.49 1.93 3.69
CA MET A 158 -18.80 1.69 5.11
C MET A 158 -19.58 0.39 5.35
N GLU A 159 -20.34 -0.09 4.36
CA GLU A 159 -21.09 -1.35 4.45
C GLU A 159 -20.17 -2.55 4.74
N LEU A 160 -18.97 -2.56 4.16
CA LEU A 160 -17.98 -3.61 4.43
C LEU A 160 -17.52 -3.59 5.90
N LEU A 161 -17.30 -2.41 6.46
CA LEU A 161 -16.93 -2.28 7.86
C LEU A 161 -18.08 -2.65 8.79
N LEU A 162 -19.33 -2.35 8.40
CA LEU A 162 -20.51 -2.75 9.16
C LEU A 162 -20.64 -4.28 9.22
N VAL A 163 -20.50 -4.97 8.07
CA VAL A 163 -20.48 -6.44 8.03
C VAL A 163 -19.37 -6.99 8.91
N ARG A 164 -18.18 -6.39 8.89
CA ARG A 164 -17.08 -6.79 9.76
C ARG A 164 -17.42 -6.61 11.24
N ALA A 165 -18.02 -5.48 11.62
CA ALA A 165 -18.41 -5.21 13.00
C ALA A 165 -19.45 -6.24 13.50
N VAL A 166 -20.42 -6.57 12.68
CA VAL A 166 -21.44 -7.61 12.99
C VAL A 166 -20.75 -8.97 13.19
N ASN A 167 -19.90 -9.39 12.26
CA ASN A 167 -19.17 -10.67 12.35
C ASN A 167 -18.31 -10.74 13.62
N ILE A 168 -17.66 -9.66 14.03
CA ILE A 168 -16.89 -9.60 15.28
C ILE A 168 -17.82 -9.73 16.49
N ALA A 169 -18.95 -9.04 16.49
CA ALA A 169 -19.93 -9.13 17.57
C ALA A 169 -20.50 -10.55 17.70
N GLU A 170 -20.91 -11.17 16.60
CA GLU A 170 -21.40 -12.55 16.56
C GLU A 170 -20.35 -13.54 17.06
N PHE A 171 -19.09 -13.40 16.59
CA PHE A 171 -17.99 -14.24 17.06
C PHE A 171 -17.78 -14.13 18.58
N ASN A 172 -17.84 -12.92 19.12
CA ASN A 172 -17.68 -12.68 20.56
C ASN A 172 -18.84 -13.29 21.37
N ILE A 173 -20.07 -13.17 20.88
CA ILE A 173 -21.25 -13.78 21.51
C ILE A 173 -21.14 -15.31 21.55
N ILE A 174 -20.78 -15.93 20.42
CA ILE A 174 -20.69 -17.39 20.30
C ILE A 174 -19.59 -17.96 21.19
N ASN A 175 -18.43 -17.27 21.27
CA ASN A 175 -17.26 -17.77 22.00
C ASN A 175 -17.22 -17.36 23.48
N ASN A 176 -18.12 -16.46 23.94
CA ASN A 176 -18.24 -16.07 25.33
C ASN A 176 -19.69 -16.22 25.83
N PRO A 177 -20.25 -17.44 25.92
CA PRO A 177 -21.67 -17.66 26.27
C PRO A 177 -22.03 -17.30 27.72
N VAL A 178 -21.04 -17.02 28.58
CA VAL A 178 -21.25 -16.79 30.02
C VAL A 178 -22.04 -15.49 30.33
N TYR A 179 -22.13 -14.56 29.40
CA TYR A 179 -22.76 -13.25 29.64
C TYR A 179 -24.28 -13.19 29.43
N TYR A 180 -24.95 -14.31 29.09
CA TYR A 180 -26.36 -14.27 28.68
C TYR A 180 -27.35 -14.96 29.61
N TRP A 181 -26.92 -15.44 30.78
CA TRP A 181 -27.79 -16.24 31.68
C TRP A 181 -27.80 -15.77 33.15
N GLU A 182 -27.44 -14.54 33.46
CA GLU A 182 -27.69 -13.94 34.77
C GLU A 182 -28.84 -12.94 34.67
N GLU A 183 -30.09 -13.44 34.75
CA GLU A 183 -31.24 -12.76 35.28
C GLU A 183 -31.65 -13.34 36.63
#